data_6f7580cb5717f797c3e342fe93548768
#
_entry.id   6f7580cb5717f797c3e342fe93548768
#
_cell.length_a   1.000
_cell.length_b   1.000
_cell.length_c   1.000
_cell.angle_alpha   90.00
_cell.angle_beta   90.00
_cell.angle_gamma   90.00
#
_symmetry.space_group_name_H-M   'P 1'
#
loop_
_entity.id
_entity.type
_entity.pdbx_description
1 polymer ?
#
loop_
_entity_poly.entity_id
_entity_poly.type
_entity_poly.pdbx_seq_one_letter_code
_entity_poly.pdbx_strand_id
1 'polypeptide(L)'
;MLVGKVTAIGENAVSQKDPIIILFGEQATEDLRSVSIIQKFEADKKEVTLKPGQKVSFDDQEYTILEVGSLANENLNTIGHVTLNFSEVPKEDKLANGIYLKPFKLPEVTVGTTVYYAK
;
A
#
# COMPACT_ATOMS: atom_id res chain seq x y z
N MET A 1 -2.66 0.70 -14.97
CA MET A 1 -2.57 1.32 -13.64
C MET A 1 -3.73 0.85 -12.77
N LEU A 2 -3.49 0.53 -11.52
CA LEU A 2 -4.54 0.14 -10.58
C LEU A 2 -4.83 1.33 -9.67
N VAL A 3 -6.09 1.63 -9.46
CA VAL A 3 -6.51 2.78 -8.66
C VAL A 3 -7.41 2.31 -7.52
N GLY A 4 -7.02 2.66 -6.30
CA GLY A 4 -7.80 2.37 -5.11
C GLY A 4 -8.23 3.65 -4.41
N LYS A 5 -9.37 3.59 -3.74
CA LYS A 5 -9.86 4.71 -2.95
C LYS A 5 -9.95 4.31 -1.49
N VAL A 6 -9.39 5.14 -0.61
CA VAL A 6 -9.43 4.88 0.82
C VAL A 6 -10.86 5.08 1.32
N THR A 7 -11.44 4.02 1.91
CA THR A 7 -12.80 4.03 2.42
C THR A 7 -12.87 4.03 3.94
N ALA A 8 -11.81 3.58 4.60
CA ALA A 8 -11.73 3.59 6.06
C ALA A 8 -10.26 3.58 6.50
N ILE A 9 -10.00 4.12 7.67
CA ILE A 9 -8.68 4.13 8.27
C ILE A 9 -8.81 3.56 9.67
N GLY A 10 -8.10 2.46 9.93
CA GLY A 10 -8.12 1.82 11.23
C GLY A 10 -7.55 2.72 12.32
N GLU A 11 -8.02 2.54 13.53
CA GLU A 11 -7.61 3.34 14.68
C GLU A 11 -6.09 3.31 14.89
N ASN A 12 -5.45 2.17 14.60
CA ASN A 12 -4.01 1.99 14.78
C ASN A 12 -3.28 1.81 13.44
N ALA A 13 -3.86 2.28 12.35
CA ALA A 13 -3.32 2.04 11.01
C ALA A 13 -2.04 2.84 10.73
N VAL A 14 -1.92 4.03 11.29
CA VAL A 14 -0.77 4.91 11.05
C VAL A 14 -0.12 5.25 12.39
N SER A 15 1.18 4.99 12.48
CA SER A 15 1.97 5.31 13.67
C SER A 15 3.13 6.21 13.28
N GLN A 16 3.39 7.23 14.08
CA GLN A 16 4.55 8.11 13.87
C GLN A 16 5.86 7.38 14.08
N LYS A 17 5.84 6.24 14.77
CA LYS A 17 7.03 5.47 15.11
C LYS A 17 7.45 4.47 14.05
N ASP A 18 6.49 3.95 13.28
CA ASP A 18 6.75 2.91 12.29
C ASP A 18 6.50 3.44 10.88
N PRO A 19 7.49 3.37 9.99
CA PRO A 19 7.32 3.86 8.62
C PRO A 19 6.61 2.83 7.74
N ILE A 20 5.49 2.29 8.22
CA ILE A 20 4.76 1.20 7.57
C ILE A 20 3.28 1.55 7.49
N ILE A 21 2.67 1.30 6.33
CA ILE A 21 1.24 1.38 6.13
C ILE A 21 0.77 0.06 5.54
N ILE A 22 -0.21 -0.57 6.19
CA ILE A 22 -0.84 -1.79 5.68
C ILE A 22 -2.12 -1.38 4.97
N LEU A 23 -2.22 -1.74 3.68
CA LEU A 23 -3.45 -1.57 2.90
C LEU A 23 -4.17 -2.91 2.80
N PHE A 24 -5.47 -2.88 2.86
CA PHE A 24 -6.31 -4.08 2.75
C PHE A 24 -7.60 -3.74 2.04
N GLY A 25 -8.17 -4.72 1.34
CA GLY A 25 -9.48 -4.56 0.70
C GLY A 25 -10.63 -4.56 1.72
N GLU A 26 -11.83 -4.27 1.24
CA GLU A 26 -13.01 -4.12 2.10
C GLU A 26 -13.41 -5.41 2.82
N GLN A 27 -12.92 -6.58 2.37
CA GLN A 27 -13.21 -7.85 3.00
C GLN A 27 -12.38 -8.11 4.26
N ALA A 28 -11.53 -7.17 4.68
CA ALA A 28 -10.73 -7.32 5.89
C ALA A 28 -11.60 -7.54 7.13
N THR A 29 -11.14 -8.43 8.02
CA THR A 29 -11.82 -8.66 9.29
C THR A 29 -11.67 -7.45 10.21
N GLU A 30 -12.47 -7.40 11.30
CA GLU A 30 -12.39 -6.29 12.25
C GLU A 30 -10.97 -6.11 12.82
N ASP A 31 -10.30 -7.21 13.16
CA ASP A 31 -8.95 -7.13 13.71
C ASP A 31 -7.97 -6.54 12.72
N LEU A 32 -8.07 -6.93 11.44
CA LEU A 32 -7.21 -6.38 10.39
C LEU A 32 -7.56 -4.92 10.09
N ARG A 33 -8.85 -4.56 10.14
CA ARG A 33 -9.29 -3.18 9.89
C ARG A 33 -8.71 -2.19 10.90
N SER A 34 -8.54 -2.60 12.15
CA SER A 34 -8.03 -1.69 13.18
C SER A 34 -6.58 -1.26 12.93
N VAL A 35 -5.81 -2.05 12.20
CA VAL A 35 -4.39 -1.78 11.91
C VAL A 35 -4.13 -1.48 10.43
N SER A 36 -5.18 -1.32 9.63
CA SER A 36 -5.06 -1.18 8.18
C SER A 36 -5.78 0.06 7.66
N ILE A 37 -5.31 0.53 6.50
CA ILE A 37 -6.05 1.48 5.68
C ILE A 37 -6.84 0.65 4.68
N ILE A 38 -8.16 0.82 4.66
CA ILE A 38 -9.05 0.04 3.82
C ILE A 38 -9.24 0.77 2.50
N GLN A 39 -9.09 0.04 1.39
CA GLN A 39 -9.25 0.60 0.05
C GLN A 39 -10.23 -0.21 -0.77
N LYS A 40 -10.88 0.48 -1.70
CA LYS A 40 -11.78 -0.12 -2.67
C LYS A 40 -11.27 0.20 -4.06
N PHE A 41 -11.12 -0.81 -4.90
CA PHE A 41 -10.72 -0.62 -6.29
C PHE A 41 -11.92 -0.21 -7.14
N GLU A 42 -11.64 0.48 -8.25
CA GLU A 42 -12.67 0.82 -9.22
C GLU A 42 -13.28 -0.46 -9.83
N ALA A 43 -14.55 -0.36 -10.28
CA ALA A 43 -15.31 -1.52 -10.77
C ALA A 43 -14.65 -2.19 -11.97
N ASP A 44 -13.95 -1.43 -12.80
CA ASP A 44 -13.27 -1.91 -14.00
C ASP A 44 -11.77 -2.11 -13.76
N LYS A 45 -11.37 -2.41 -12.53
CA LYS A 45 -9.96 -2.56 -12.18
C LYS A 45 -9.28 -3.58 -13.09
N LYS A 46 -8.02 -3.28 -13.41
CA LYS A 46 -7.14 -4.20 -14.15
C LYS A 46 -5.99 -4.60 -13.24
N GLU A 47 -5.52 -5.84 -13.40
CA GLU A 47 -4.37 -6.28 -12.63
C GLU A 47 -3.14 -5.43 -12.94
N VAL A 48 -2.32 -5.24 -11.93
CA VAL A 48 -1.07 -4.50 -12.07
C VAL A 48 0.08 -5.40 -11.66
N THR A 49 1.22 -5.23 -12.29
CA THR A 49 2.48 -5.84 -11.88
C THR A 49 3.44 -4.74 -11.51
N LEU A 50 3.60 -4.53 -10.20
CA LEU A 50 4.51 -3.51 -9.71
C LEU A 50 5.95 -3.98 -9.80
N LYS A 51 6.84 -3.08 -10.16
CA LYS A 51 8.27 -3.33 -10.32
C LYS A 51 9.08 -2.17 -9.74
N PRO A 52 10.32 -2.42 -9.32
CA PRO A 52 11.20 -1.32 -8.90
C PRO A 52 11.30 -0.24 -9.98
N GLY A 53 11.33 1.01 -9.56
CA GLY A 53 11.39 2.17 -10.45
C GLY A 53 10.04 2.77 -10.80
N GLN A 54 8.95 2.02 -10.62
CA GLN A 54 7.61 2.55 -10.83
C GLN A 54 7.18 3.41 -9.65
N LYS A 55 6.04 4.08 -9.80
CA LYS A 55 5.53 5.02 -8.80
C LYS A 55 4.26 4.51 -8.12
N VAL A 56 4.14 4.82 -6.83
CA VAL A 56 2.90 4.71 -6.08
C VAL A 56 2.59 6.10 -5.55
N SER A 57 1.36 6.57 -5.72
CA SER A 57 0.97 7.92 -5.29
C SER A 57 -0.24 7.88 -4.37
N PHE A 58 -0.22 8.71 -3.33
CA PHE A 58 -1.37 9.00 -2.47
C PHE A 58 -1.83 10.41 -2.82
N ASP A 59 -2.86 10.52 -3.67
CA ASP A 59 -3.25 11.76 -4.34
C ASP A 59 -2.03 12.28 -5.13
N ASP A 60 -1.50 13.45 -4.80
CA ASP A 60 -0.32 14.02 -5.46
C ASP A 60 1.01 13.73 -4.74
N GLN A 61 0.98 12.93 -3.68
CA GLN A 61 2.19 12.54 -2.95
C GLN A 61 2.80 11.31 -3.60
N GLU A 62 3.88 11.49 -4.34
CA GLU A 62 4.52 10.46 -5.15
C GLU A 62 5.66 9.75 -4.44
N TYR A 63 5.69 8.42 -4.60
CA TYR A 63 6.74 7.56 -4.07
C TYR A 63 7.30 6.69 -5.17
N THR A 64 8.60 6.38 -5.10
CA THR A 64 9.26 5.49 -6.06
C THR A 64 9.48 4.13 -5.40
N ILE A 65 9.14 3.07 -6.12
CA ILE A 65 9.32 1.70 -5.65
C ILE A 65 10.79 1.31 -5.73
N LEU A 66 11.33 0.85 -4.60
CA LEU A 66 12.71 0.34 -4.51
C LEU A 66 12.77 -1.16 -4.67
N GLU A 67 11.79 -1.88 -4.11
CA GLU A 67 11.73 -3.34 -4.14
C GLU A 67 10.29 -3.81 -3.97
N VAL A 68 9.96 -4.96 -4.56
CA VAL A 68 8.62 -5.56 -4.47
C VAL A 68 8.78 -7.00 -3.98
N GLY A 69 8.09 -7.34 -2.89
CA GLY A 69 8.11 -8.68 -2.33
C GLY A 69 7.46 -9.71 -3.26
N SER A 70 7.83 -10.97 -3.08
CA SER A 70 7.41 -12.06 -3.98
C SER A 70 5.91 -12.31 -4.03
N LEU A 71 5.16 -11.94 -2.97
CA LEU A 71 3.70 -12.12 -2.88
C LEU A 71 2.93 -10.81 -3.01
N ALA A 72 3.62 -9.68 -3.13
CA ALA A 72 2.99 -8.36 -3.07
C ALA A 72 2.00 -8.15 -4.22
N ASN A 73 2.38 -8.47 -5.45
CA ASN A 73 1.50 -8.28 -6.60
C ASN A 73 0.26 -9.16 -6.52
N GLU A 74 0.44 -10.44 -6.16
CA GLU A 74 -0.69 -11.36 -6.03
C GLU A 74 -1.67 -10.89 -4.96
N ASN A 75 -1.18 -10.53 -3.79
CA ASN A 75 -2.04 -10.09 -2.69
C ASN A 75 -2.73 -8.76 -3.01
N LEU A 76 -2.04 -7.84 -3.65
CA LEU A 76 -2.65 -6.57 -4.05
C LEU A 76 -3.78 -6.79 -5.05
N ASN A 77 -3.55 -7.62 -6.06
CA ASN A 77 -4.53 -7.85 -7.13
C ASN A 77 -5.73 -8.68 -6.66
N THR A 78 -5.55 -9.58 -5.69
CA THR A 78 -6.62 -10.48 -5.26
C THR A 78 -7.43 -9.96 -4.07
N ILE A 79 -6.75 -9.42 -3.04
CA ILE A 79 -7.41 -9.02 -1.80
C ILE A 79 -7.13 -7.57 -1.39
N GLY A 80 -6.47 -6.80 -2.27
CA GLY A 80 -6.16 -5.41 -1.98
C GLY A 80 -5.17 -5.23 -0.83
N HIS A 81 -4.37 -6.26 -0.53
CA HIS A 81 -3.48 -6.27 0.62
C HIS A 81 -2.02 -6.10 0.20
N VAL A 82 -1.38 -5.12 0.80
CA VAL A 82 0.04 -4.88 0.61
C VAL A 82 0.56 -4.09 1.82
N THR A 83 1.79 -4.35 2.20
CA THR A 83 2.47 -3.61 3.26
C THR A 83 3.47 -2.64 2.62
N LEU A 84 3.21 -1.36 2.76
CA LEU A 84 4.09 -0.32 2.22
C LEU A 84 5.09 0.08 3.29
N ASN A 85 6.38 -0.03 2.96
CA ASN A 85 7.47 0.27 3.86
C ASN A 85 8.21 1.50 3.33
N PHE A 86 8.16 2.59 4.09
CA PHE A 86 8.81 3.86 3.72
C PHE A 86 10.20 3.90 4.34
N SER A 87 11.01 2.91 3.97
CA SER A 87 12.33 2.69 4.55
C SER A 87 13.25 1.98 3.56
N GLU A 88 14.53 1.89 3.90
CA GLU A 88 15.49 1.17 3.08
C GLU A 88 15.12 -0.30 2.96
N VAL A 89 15.49 -0.89 1.82
CA VAL A 89 15.30 -2.32 1.60
C VAL A 89 16.26 -3.08 2.51
N PRO A 90 15.76 -3.96 3.40
CA PRO A 90 16.65 -4.73 4.28
C PRO A 90 17.43 -5.76 3.46
N LYS A 91 18.62 -6.10 3.93
CA LYS A 91 19.45 -7.11 3.28
C LYS A 91 18.88 -8.51 3.47
N GLU A 92 18.24 -8.73 4.60
CA GLU A 92 17.62 -10.00 4.97
C GLU A 92 16.21 -9.75 5.48
N ASP A 93 15.39 -10.81 5.50
CA ASP A 93 14.03 -10.77 6.07
C ASP A 93 13.11 -9.73 5.40
N LYS A 94 13.21 -9.60 4.07
CA LYS A 94 12.28 -8.78 3.31
C LYS A 94 10.87 -9.36 3.42
N LEU A 95 9.88 -8.47 3.58
CA LEU A 95 8.50 -8.92 3.65
C LEU A 95 8.03 -9.43 2.27
N ALA A 96 7.45 -10.64 2.24
CA ALA A 96 7.00 -11.24 1.00
C ALA A 96 5.88 -10.43 0.33
N ASN A 97 5.01 -9.80 1.11
CA ASN A 97 3.96 -8.92 0.59
C ASN A 97 4.30 -7.44 0.76
N GLY A 98 5.57 -7.11 0.98
CA GLY A 98 6.03 -5.75 1.19
C GLY A 98 6.45 -5.06 -0.08
N ILE A 99 6.23 -3.75 -0.11
CA ILE A 99 6.75 -2.87 -1.15
C ILE A 99 7.54 -1.79 -0.43
N TYR A 100 8.79 -1.59 -0.84
CA TYR A 100 9.68 -0.62 -0.23
C TYR A 100 9.73 0.63 -1.09
N LEU A 101 9.49 1.78 -0.46
CA LEU A 101 9.28 3.04 -1.15
C LEU A 101 10.19 4.14 -0.62
N LYS A 102 10.52 5.09 -1.47
CA LYS A 102 11.19 6.34 -1.09
C LYS A 102 10.36 7.52 -1.63
N PRO A 103 10.40 8.72 -1.03
CA PRO A 103 11.18 9.12 0.14
C PRO A 103 10.71 8.43 1.42
N PHE A 104 11.58 8.41 2.42
CA PHE A 104 11.34 7.70 3.69
C PHE A 104 10.52 8.58 4.64
N LYS A 105 9.29 8.83 4.26
CA LYS A 105 8.33 9.60 5.07
C LYS A 105 6.92 9.10 4.78
N LEU A 106 6.08 9.07 5.80
CA LEU A 106 4.70 8.63 5.65
C LEU A 106 3.90 9.67 4.85
N PRO A 107 3.00 9.24 3.95
CA PRO A 107 2.08 10.15 3.29
C PRO A 107 0.97 10.59 4.24
N GLU A 108 0.31 11.69 3.91
CA GLU A 108 -0.93 12.07 4.56
C GLU A 108 -2.07 11.31 3.87
N VAL A 109 -2.85 10.58 4.65
CA VAL A 109 -3.94 9.75 4.13
C VAL A 109 -5.21 10.05 4.91
N THR A 110 -6.31 10.28 4.19
CA THR A 110 -7.63 10.48 4.76
C THR A 110 -8.62 9.60 4.01
N VAL A 111 -9.81 9.43 4.57
CA VAL A 111 -10.90 8.78 3.83
C VAL A 111 -11.17 9.62 2.58
N GLY A 112 -11.17 8.97 1.43
CA GLY A 112 -11.30 9.63 0.13
C GLY A 112 -9.99 9.82 -0.61
N THR A 113 -8.84 9.58 0.03
CA THR A 113 -7.54 9.61 -0.65
C THR A 113 -7.53 8.57 -1.77
N THR A 114 -7.00 8.93 -2.92
CA THR A 114 -6.83 8.00 -4.05
C THR A 114 -5.40 7.47 -4.07
N VAL A 115 -5.28 6.15 -4.18
CA VAL A 115 -3.97 5.49 -4.26
C VAL A 115 -3.78 5.00 -5.70
N TYR A 116 -2.71 5.46 -6.34
CA TYR A 116 -2.38 5.09 -7.72
C TYR A 116 -1.20 4.13 -7.69
N TYR A 117 -1.39 2.93 -8.21
CA TYR A 117 -0.35 1.91 -8.30
C TYR A 117 0.20 1.86 -9.72
N ALA A 118 1.51 2.04 -9.86
CA ALA A 118 2.21 2.09 -11.17
C ALA A 118 1.75 3.28 -12.03
N LYS A 119 1.66 4.41 -11.38
CA LYS A 119 1.31 5.66 -12.06
C LYS A 119 2.38 6.08 -13.07
#